data_d869096f36c17d071440fb1dfa38c8bb
#
_entry.id   d869096f36c17d071440fb1dfa38c8bb
#
_cell.length_a   1.000
_cell.length_b   1.000
_cell.length_c   1.000
_cell.angle_alpha   90.00
_cell.angle_beta   90.00
_cell.angle_gamma   90.00
#
_symmetry.space_group_name_H-M   'P 1'
#
loop_
_entity.id
_entity.type
_entity.pdbx_description
1 polymer ?
#
loop_
_entity_poly.entity_id
_entity_poly.type
_entity_poly.pdbx_seq_one_letter_code
_entity_poly.pdbx_strand_id
1 'polypeptide(L)'
;MMMRARGPVWHRQHQQQGIIPAGLPGLDTEATWSYSKSDGWVYGHGTFCMVACTSRILGAFKWMRNSANEAKRMWLETGKLQGLITTVLMDSKADDKDLFRELRRQRGMLLLTTPRKGTVINPERQHMIKVLTQKKHQHLYKQRRSTVEPLQGFVQDIFALETCWMRGREPHRWLFAAMGVVMQMHQYRAWPEGRSTWALKQEVLGR
;
A
#
# COMPACT_ATOMS: atom_id res chain seq x y z
N MET A 1 -3.87 0.59 1.04
CA MET A 1 -5.35 0.49 0.93
C MET A 1 -5.86 -0.41 2.03
N MET A 2 -7.03 -0.13 2.58
CA MET A 2 -7.68 -0.93 3.63
C MET A 2 -9.00 -1.48 3.10
N MET A 3 -9.31 -2.71 3.47
CA MET A 3 -10.56 -3.38 3.11
C MET A 3 -11.25 -3.83 4.40
N ARG A 4 -12.54 -3.50 4.55
CA ARG A 4 -13.32 -3.87 5.73
C ARG A 4 -13.52 -5.38 5.79
N ALA A 5 -13.35 -5.97 6.96
CA ALA A 5 -13.75 -7.35 7.20
C ALA A 5 -15.27 -7.47 7.11
N ARG A 6 -15.75 -8.56 6.52
CA ARG A 6 -17.18 -8.85 6.43
C ARG A 6 -17.67 -9.57 7.69
N GLY A 7 -18.88 -9.22 8.13
CA GLY A 7 -19.51 -9.84 9.28
C GLY A 7 -19.32 -9.05 10.57
N PRO A 8 -19.39 -9.73 11.72
CA PRO A 8 -19.24 -9.08 13.00
C PRO A 8 -17.88 -8.38 13.15
N VAL A 9 -17.87 -7.31 13.91
CA VAL A 9 -16.66 -6.55 14.20
C VAL A 9 -16.16 -6.91 15.59
N TRP A 10 -14.92 -7.32 15.69
CA TRP A 10 -14.29 -7.59 16.98
C TRP A 10 -13.95 -6.28 17.67
N HIS A 11 -14.60 -6.00 18.79
CA HIS A 11 -14.37 -4.77 19.52
C HIS A 11 -12.88 -4.64 19.87
N ARG A 12 -12.30 -3.48 19.65
CA ARG A 12 -10.86 -3.24 19.73
C ARG A 12 -10.26 -3.65 21.08
N GLN A 13 -10.93 -3.34 22.17
CA GLN A 13 -10.46 -3.72 23.53
C GLN A 13 -10.45 -5.23 23.72
N HIS A 14 -11.52 -5.93 23.29
CA HIS A 14 -11.58 -7.38 23.35
C HIS A 14 -10.48 -8.03 22.50
N GLN A 15 -10.22 -7.49 21.30
CA GLN A 15 -9.13 -8.00 20.45
C GLN A 15 -7.76 -7.83 21.10
N GLN A 16 -7.51 -6.70 21.77
CA GLN A 16 -6.26 -6.46 22.50
C GLN A 16 -6.06 -7.42 23.65
N GLN A 17 -7.14 -7.85 24.29
CA GLN A 17 -7.16 -8.80 25.39
C GLN A 17 -7.21 -10.28 24.92
N GLY A 18 -7.39 -10.51 23.61
CA GLY A 18 -7.56 -11.87 23.06
C GLY A 18 -8.92 -12.50 23.39
N ILE A 19 -9.91 -11.72 23.85
CA ILE A 19 -11.22 -12.20 24.25
C ILE A 19 -12.16 -12.21 23.04
N ILE A 20 -12.63 -13.39 22.63
CA ILE A 20 -13.67 -13.53 21.60
C ILE A 20 -15.02 -13.57 22.31
N PRO A 21 -15.88 -12.53 22.15
CA PRO A 21 -17.20 -12.54 22.76
C PRO A 21 -18.07 -13.67 22.22
N ALA A 22 -18.86 -14.28 23.09
CA ALA A 22 -19.92 -15.21 22.66
C ALA A 22 -20.92 -14.49 21.73
N GLY A 23 -21.47 -15.22 20.74
CA GLY A 23 -22.52 -14.68 19.87
C GLY A 23 -22.02 -13.86 18.66
N LEU A 24 -20.75 -13.96 18.29
CA LEU A 24 -20.21 -13.39 17.03
C LEU A 24 -19.93 -14.46 15.96
N PRO A 25 -20.97 -15.17 15.45
CA PRO A 25 -20.75 -16.19 14.42
C PRO A 25 -20.17 -15.56 13.17
N GLY A 26 -19.11 -16.17 12.64
CA GLY A 26 -18.46 -15.67 11.43
C GLY A 26 -17.56 -14.44 11.63
N LEU A 27 -17.11 -14.18 12.86
CA LEU A 27 -16.07 -13.20 13.12
C LEU A 27 -14.78 -13.55 12.36
N ASP A 28 -14.20 -12.58 11.69
CA ASP A 28 -12.89 -12.71 11.05
C ASP A 28 -11.79 -12.41 12.08
N THR A 29 -11.31 -13.43 12.78
CA THR A 29 -10.31 -13.27 13.85
C THR A 29 -8.92 -12.86 13.36
N GLU A 30 -8.67 -12.91 12.05
CA GLU A 30 -7.40 -12.50 11.43
C GLU A 30 -7.40 -11.05 10.94
N ALA A 31 -8.58 -10.42 10.87
CA ALA A 31 -8.71 -9.00 10.62
C ALA A 31 -8.16 -8.18 11.79
N THR A 32 -7.66 -6.99 11.51
CA THR A 32 -7.09 -6.10 12.54
C THR A 32 -7.57 -4.66 12.37
N TRP A 33 -7.51 -3.90 13.45
CA TRP A 33 -7.85 -2.48 13.44
C TRP A 33 -6.73 -1.62 12.89
N SER A 34 -7.08 -0.65 12.07
CA SER A 34 -6.22 0.46 11.66
C SER A 34 -7.03 1.74 11.52
N TYR A 35 -6.35 2.87 11.61
CA TYR A 35 -6.98 4.19 11.47
C TYR A 35 -6.71 4.77 10.08
N SER A 36 -7.79 5.20 9.41
CA SER A 36 -7.76 6.00 8.19
C SER A 36 -8.26 7.40 8.48
N LYS A 37 -7.70 8.40 7.82
CA LYS A 37 -8.21 9.77 7.95
C LYS A 37 -9.59 9.96 7.32
N SER A 38 -9.89 9.22 6.25
CA SER A 38 -11.18 9.27 5.56
C SER A 38 -12.27 8.47 6.27
N ASP A 39 -11.91 7.25 6.72
CA ASP A 39 -12.88 6.25 7.17
C ASP A 39 -12.91 6.05 8.69
N GLY A 40 -12.01 6.73 9.42
CA GLY A 40 -11.83 6.51 10.86
C GLY A 40 -11.19 5.15 11.18
N TRP A 41 -11.68 4.50 12.22
CA TRP A 41 -11.21 3.16 12.59
C TRP A 41 -11.83 2.09 11.67
N VAL A 42 -10.97 1.33 11.01
CA VAL A 42 -11.36 0.25 10.09
C VAL A 42 -10.87 -1.09 10.64
N TYR A 43 -11.81 -2.00 10.89
CA TYR A 43 -11.53 -3.41 11.16
C TYR A 43 -11.49 -4.18 9.84
N GLY A 44 -10.35 -4.81 9.54
CA GLY A 44 -10.21 -5.47 8.24
C GLY A 44 -8.80 -5.89 7.88
N HIS A 45 -8.58 -5.96 6.58
CA HIS A 45 -7.31 -6.35 5.96
C HIS A 45 -6.70 -5.17 5.21
N GLY A 46 -5.37 -5.14 5.12
CA GLY A 46 -4.63 -4.16 4.37
C GLY A 46 -4.04 -4.73 3.09
N THR A 47 -3.72 -3.85 2.16
CA THR A 47 -2.92 -4.15 0.97
C THR A 47 -1.71 -3.26 0.90
N PHE A 48 -0.58 -3.86 0.57
CA PHE A 48 0.63 -3.17 0.15
C PHE A 48 0.69 -3.13 -1.36
N CYS A 49 0.93 -1.95 -1.91
CA CYS A 49 1.02 -1.73 -3.35
C CYS A 49 2.26 -0.91 -3.67
N MET A 50 3.02 -1.35 -4.68
CA MET A 50 4.11 -0.58 -5.30
C MET A 50 3.84 -0.40 -6.78
N VAL A 51 4.04 0.82 -7.28
CA VAL A 51 3.84 1.19 -8.68
C VAL A 51 5.03 2.01 -9.16
N ALA A 52 5.53 1.70 -10.33
CA ALA A 52 6.54 2.53 -10.99
C ALA A 52 5.91 3.85 -11.45
N CYS A 53 6.45 4.98 -11.01
CA CYS A 53 5.86 6.30 -11.31
C CYS A 53 5.89 6.64 -12.80
N THR A 54 6.92 6.23 -13.51
CA THR A 54 7.11 6.56 -14.93
C THR A 54 6.24 5.69 -15.85
N SER A 55 6.32 4.37 -15.68
CA SER A 55 5.62 3.40 -16.53
C SER A 55 4.22 3.05 -16.02
N ARG A 56 3.91 3.42 -14.77
CA ARG A 56 2.69 3.02 -14.07
C ARG A 56 2.50 1.49 -13.97
N ILE A 57 3.59 0.73 -14.08
CA ILE A 57 3.56 -0.72 -13.95
C ILE A 57 3.54 -1.10 -12.49
N LEU A 58 2.70 -2.08 -12.15
CA LEU A 58 2.57 -2.63 -10.82
C LEU A 58 3.80 -3.48 -10.47
N GLY A 59 4.57 -3.04 -9.49
CA GLY A 59 5.73 -3.79 -8.99
C GLY A 59 5.38 -4.82 -7.91
N ALA A 60 4.40 -4.50 -7.06
CA ALA A 60 3.90 -5.40 -6.03
C ALA A 60 2.45 -5.07 -5.65
N PHE A 61 1.65 -6.10 -5.43
CA PHE A 61 0.30 -6.00 -4.89
C PHE A 61 0.06 -7.18 -3.95
N LYS A 62 0.06 -6.93 -2.64
CA LYS A 62 0.10 -8.00 -1.64
C LYS A 62 -0.75 -7.70 -0.44
N TRP A 63 -1.34 -8.75 0.10
CA TRP A 63 -2.00 -8.70 1.40
C TRP A 63 -1.01 -8.32 2.52
N MET A 64 -1.50 -7.55 3.47
CA MET A 64 -0.85 -7.31 4.76
C MET A 64 -1.90 -7.18 5.86
N ARG A 65 -1.50 -7.36 7.11
CA ARG A 65 -2.37 -7.01 8.24
C ARG A 65 -2.68 -5.51 8.18
N ASN A 66 -3.92 -5.13 8.47
CA ASN A 66 -4.32 -3.73 8.48
C ASN A 66 -3.51 -2.88 9.49
N SER A 67 -3.11 -3.49 10.61
CA SER A 67 -2.22 -2.91 11.62
C SER A 67 -0.71 -3.06 11.33
N ALA A 68 -0.32 -3.64 10.20
CA ALA A 68 1.07 -3.93 9.91
C ALA A 68 1.90 -2.65 9.66
N ASN A 69 3.18 -2.73 10.00
CA ASN A 69 4.13 -1.66 9.69
C ASN A 69 4.48 -1.66 8.20
N GLU A 70 4.00 -0.64 7.50
CA GLU A 70 4.24 -0.45 6.06
C GLU A 70 5.73 -0.22 5.74
N ALA A 71 6.51 0.38 6.65
CA ALA A 71 7.94 0.59 6.46
C ALA A 71 8.71 -0.73 6.37
N LYS A 72 8.39 -1.68 7.27
CA LYS A 72 8.98 -3.03 7.21
C LYS A 72 8.63 -3.74 5.91
N ARG A 73 7.41 -3.61 5.43
CA ARG A 73 6.99 -4.19 4.15
C ARG A 73 7.71 -3.54 2.97
N MET A 74 7.83 -2.21 2.99
CA MET A 74 8.59 -1.46 1.99
C MET A 74 10.04 -1.96 1.92
N TRP A 75 10.70 -2.14 3.05
CA TRP A 75 12.04 -2.70 3.12
C TRP A 75 12.14 -4.06 2.42
N LEU A 76 11.22 -4.98 2.70
CA LEU A 76 11.22 -6.31 2.09
C LEU A 76 11.02 -6.27 0.56
N GLU A 77 10.07 -5.48 0.08
CA GLU A 77 9.75 -5.46 -1.35
C GLU A 77 10.79 -4.69 -2.18
N THR A 78 11.34 -3.60 -1.67
CA THR A 78 12.40 -2.86 -2.37
C THR A 78 13.68 -3.66 -2.52
N GLY A 79 13.95 -4.64 -1.63
CA GLY A 79 15.09 -5.54 -1.78
C GLY A 79 15.08 -6.37 -3.06
N LYS A 80 13.88 -6.69 -3.55
CA LYS A 80 13.71 -7.43 -4.82
C LYS A 80 13.97 -6.57 -6.06
N LEU A 81 13.98 -5.25 -5.88
CA LEU A 81 14.16 -4.26 -6.94
C LEU A 81 15.49 -3.53 -6.83
N GLN A 82 16.42 -4.06 -6.04
CA GLN A 82 17.75 -3.46 -5.89
C GLN A 82 18.47 -3.43 -7.24
N GLY A 83 19.05 -2.28 -7.57
CA GLY A 83 19.66 -2.04 -8.87
C GLY A 83 18.69 -1.63 -9.98
N LEU A 84 17.37 -1.85 -9.81
CA LEU A 84 16.34 -1.48 -10.78
C LEU A 84 15.70 -0.14 -10.48
N ILE A 85 15.65 0.25 -9.21
CA ILE A 85 15.06 1.51 -8.76
C ILE A 85 16.06 2.31 -7.91
N THR A 86 16.01 3.62 -8.03
CA THR A 86 16.89 4.54 -7.28
C THR A 86 16.12 5.37 -6.26
N THR A 87 14.81 5.49 -6.41
CA THR A 87 13.99 6.36 -5.57
C THR A 87 12.67 5.69 -5.21
N VAL A 88 12.31 5.78 -3.96
CA VAL A 88 11.04 5.28 -3.40
C VAL A 88 10.22 6.45 -2.88
N LEU A 89 8.96 6.53 -3.29
CA LEU A 89 8.02 7.57 -2.87
C LEU A 89 6.98 6.95 -1.93
N MET A 90 6.82 7.52 -0.74
CA MET A 90 5.79 7.09 0.20
C MET A 90 5.12 8.28 0.89
N ASP A 91 3.96 8.04 1.49
CA ASP A 91 3.32 9.02 2.36
C ASP A 91 4.04 9.11 3.73
N SER A 92 3.53 9.98 4.60
CA SER A 92 4.12 10.19 5.93
C SER A 92 4.08 8.95 6.85
N LYS A 93 3.40 7.87 6.48
CA LYS A 93 3.46 6.59 7.21
C LYS A 93 4.85 5.95 7.16
N ALA A 94 5.63 6.26 6.11
CA ALA A 94 7.02 5.84 5.97
C ALA A 94 8.03 6.78 6.64
N ASP A 95 7.60 7.74 7.45
CA ASP A 95 8.50 8.55 8.27
C ASP A 95 9.11 7.68 9.38
N ASP A 96 10.12 6.92 9.00
CA ASP A 96 10.90 6.03 9.83
C ASP A 96 12.38 6.28 9.55
N LYS A 97 13.11 6.75 10.58
CA LYS A 97 14.54 7.11 10.47
C LYS A 97 15.43 5.93 10.07
N ASP A 98 15.09 4.74 10.56
CA ASP A 98 15.89 3.55 10.30
C ASP A 98 15.67 3.08 8.87
N LEU A 99 14.41 3.06 8.39
CA LEU A 99 14.10 2.78 7.00
C LEU A 99 14.82 3.74 6.04
N PHE A 100 14.83 5.05 6.36
CA PHE A 100 15.50 6.06 5.54
C PHE A 100 17.01 5.80 5.45
N ARG A 101 17.64 5.55 6.60
CA ARG A 101 19.08 5.27 6.70
C ARG A 101 19.45 3.98 5.95
N GLU A 102 18.67 2.91 6.15
CA GLU A 102 18.97 1.60 5.60
C GLU A 102 18.76 1.54 4.08
N LEU A 103 17.67 2.12 3.56
CA LEU A 103 17.47 2.21 2.11
C LEU A 103 18.64 2.93 1.44
N ARG A 104 19.09 4.03 2.03
CA ARG A 104 20.23 4.79 1.49
C ARG A 104 21.55 4.04 1.59
N ARG A 105 21.89 3.50 2.76
CA ARG A 105 23.21 2.89 3.01
C ARG A 105 23.37 1.52 2.42
N GLN A 106 22.34 0.69 2.53
CA GLN A 106 22.42 -0.72 2.13
C GLN A 106 21.96 -0.96 0.71
N ARG A 107 21.10 -0.11 0.15
CA ARG A 107 20.53 -0.32 -1.19
C ARG A 107 20.77 0.80 -2.18
N GLY A 108 21.40 1.89 -1.77
CA GLY A 108 21.62 3.05 -2.62
C GLY A 108 20.33 3.74 -3.07
N MET A 109 19.21 3.53 -2.36
CA MET A 109 17.90 4.07 -2.70
C MET A 109 17.58 5.30 -1.87
N LEU A 110 16.96 6.29 -2.52
CA LEU A 110 16.48 7.50 -1.86
C LEU A 110 15.01 7.33 -1.49
N LEU A 111 14.67 7.46 -0.20
CA LEU A 111 13.28 7.53 0.26
C LEU A 111 12.83 8.99 0.29
N LEU A 112 11.76 9.31 -0.45
CA LEU A 112 11.09 10.61 -0.40
C LEU A 112 9.74 10.44 0.31
N THR A 113 9.65 11.01 1.50
CA THR A 113 8.43 11.04 2.32
C THR A 113 8.36 12.34 3.11
N THR A 114 7.20 12.72 3.57
CA THR A 114 7.03 13.89 4.44
C THR A 114 7.12 13.47 5.90
N PRO A 115 7.75 14.28 6.76
CA PRO A 115 7.76 14.02 8.21
C PRO A 115 6.35 14.01 8.78
N ARG A 116 6.11 13.14 9.75
CA ARG A 116 4.87 13.17 10.53
C ARG A 116 4.84 14.43 11.41
N LYS A 117 3.67 15.01 11.55
CA LYS A 117 3.47 16.15 12.46
C LYS A 117 3.82 15.74 13.90
N GLY A 118 4.55 16.58 14.61
CA GLY A 118 4.90 16.35 16.00
C GLY A 118 6.05 15.36 16.24
N THR A 119 6.72 14.88 15.20
CA THR A 119 7.91 14.04 15.38
C THR A 119 9.15 14.86 15.65
N VAL A 120 10.03 14.34 16.52
CA VAL A 120 11.34 14.95 16.81
C VAL A 120 12.18 14.97 15.54
N ILE A 121 12.74 16.14 15.22
CA ILE A 121 13.61 16.31 14.06
C ILE A 121 15.03 15.86 14.47
N ASN A 122 15.47 14.75 13.94
CA ASN A 122 16.82 14.22 14.05
C ASN A 122 17.62 14.46 12.75
N PRO A 123 18.94 14.21 12.72
CA PRO A 123 19.78 14.46 11.55
C PRO A 123 19.28 13.78 10.27
N GLU A 124 18.78 12.54 10.37
CA GLU A 124 18.22 11.81 9.22
C GLU A 124 16.97 12.50 8.66
N ARG A 125 16.07 12.96 9.54
CA ARG A 125 14.86 13.71 9.11
C ARG A 125 15.22 15.07 8.55
N GLN A 126 16.20 15.77 9.14
CA GLN A 126 16.70 17.04 8.57
C GLN A 126 17.21 16.82 7.15
N HIS A 127 18.01 15.77 6.95
CA HIS A 127 18.52 15.43 5.62
C HIS A 127 17.38 15.10 4.65
N MET A 128 16.39 14.30 5.06
CA MET A 128 15.21 13.97 4.26
C MET A 128 14.43 15.23 3.86
N ILE A 129 14.20 16.15 4.79
CA ILE A 129 13.53 17.44 4.51
C ILE A 129 14.33 18.24 3.50
N LYS A 130 15.65 18.38 3.71
CA LYS A 130 16.54 19.10 2.78
C LYS A 130 16.53 18.49 1.37
N VAL A 131 16.50 17.17 1.28
CA VAL A 131 16.40 16.48 0.00
C VAL A 131 15.05 16.74 -0.65
N LEU A 132 13.95 16.64 0.10
CA LEU A 132 12.59 16.86 -0.39
C LEU A 132 12.35 18.30 -0.85
N THR A 133 13.04 19.30 -0.30
CA THR A 133 12.91 20.71 -0.71
C THR A 133 13.54 21.01 -2.08
N GLN A 134 14.39 20.14 -2.62
CA GLN A 134 14.94 20.30 -3.95
C GLN A 134 13.85 20.20 -5.03
N LYS A 135 13.79 21.11 -5.98
CA LYS A 135 12.75 21.18 -7.04
C LYS A 135 12.54 19.84 -7.76
N LYS A 136 13.65 19.14 -8.10
CA LYS A 136 13.61 17.81 -8.73
C LYS A 136 12.83 16.79 -7.87
N HIS A 137 13.14 16.73 -6.59
CA HIS A 137 12.53 15.75 -5.69
C HIS A 137 11.09 16.12 -5.32
N GLN A 138 10.76 17.41 -5.23
CA GLN A 138 9.37 17.86 -5.08
C GLN A 138 8.51 17.43 -6.27
N HIS A 139 9.02 17.57 -7.49
CA HIS A 139 8.32 17.13 -8.70
C HIS A 139 8.06 15.62 -8.66
N LEU A 140 9.09 14.82 -8.37
CA LEU A 140 8.95 13.38 -8.23
C LEU A 140 7.94 13.02 -7.12
N TYR A 141 8.02 13.66 -5.96
CA TYR A 141 7.13 13.36 -4.85
C TYR A 141 5.65 13.65 -5.17
N LYS A 142 5.38 14.69 -5.97
CA LYS A 142 4.01 14.99 -6.44
C LYS A 142 3.45 13.88 -7.34
N GLN A 143 4.28 13.19 -8.11
CA GLN A 143 3.85 12.08 -8.97
C GLN A 143 3.23 10.92 -8.18
N ARG A 144 3.56 10.77 -6.90
CA ARG A 144 2.94 9.76 -6.02
C ARG A 144 1.41 9.80 -6.06
N ARG A 145 0.82 11.00 -5.98
CA ARG A 145 -0.64 11.16 -5.99
C ARG A 145 -1.27 10.73 -7.33
N SER A 146 -0.61 11.03 -8.43
CA SER A 146 -1.12 10.67 -9.76
C SER A 146 -0.89 9.20 -10.14
N THR A 147 -0.22 8.41 -9.30
CA THR A 147 0.05 6.99 -9.57
C THR A 147 -0.64 6.07 -8.59
N VAL A 148 -0.46 6.25 -7.28
CA VAL A 148 -0.95 5.30 -6.27
C VAL A 148 -2.44 5.51 -5.95
N GLU A 149 -2.89 6.76 -5.80
CA GLU A 149 -4.29 7.05 -5.46
C GLU A 149 -5.27 6.58 -6.55
N PRO A 150 -5.04 6.89 -7.86
CA PRO A 150 -5.88 6.35 -8.92
C PRO A 150 -5.90 4.82 -8.98
N LEU A 151 -4.76 4.16 -8.72
CA LEU A 151 -4.71 2.70 -8.68
C LEU A 151 -5.60 2.14 -7.57
N GLN A 152 -5.61 2.76 -6.40
CA GLN A 152 -6.46 2.28 -5.30
C GLN A 152 -7.95 2.37 -5.65
N GLY A 153 -8.41 3.51 -6.21
CA GLY A 153 -9.78 3.65 -6.69
C GLY A 153 -10.12 2.66 -7.79
N PHE A 154 -9.23 2.51 -8.77
CA PHE A 154 -9.36 1.56 -9.85
C PHE A 154 -9.52 0.09 -9.36
N VAL A 155 -8.69 -0.33 -8.41
CA VAL A 155 -8.76 -1.67 -7.82
C VAL A 155 -10.07 -1.87 -7.05
N GLN A 156 -10.54 -0.87 -6.30
CA GLN A 156 -11.82 -0.93 -5.61
C GLN A 156 -13.00 -1.10 -6.59
N ASP A 157 -13.00 -0.31 -7.66
CA ASP A 157 -14.06 -0.31 -8.66
C ASP A 157 -14.13 -1.62 -9.45
N ILE A 158 -12.99 -2.12 -9.96
CA ILE A 158 -12.96 -3.31 -10.84
C ILE A 158 -13.25 -4.59 -10.06
N PHE A 159 -12.65 -4.71 -8.87
CA PHE A 159 -12.75 -5.95 -8.10
C PHE A 159 -13.85 -5.91 -7.04
N ALA A 160 -14.65 -4.84 -7.01
CA ALA A 160 -15.78 -4.68 -6.09
C ALA A 160 -15.41 -5.03 -4.63
N LEU A 161 -14.29 -4.54 -4.14
CA LEU A 161 -13.73 -4.95 -2.84
C LEU A 161 -14.64 -4.60 -1.66
N GLU A 162 -15.53 -3.63 -1.80
CA GLU A 162 -16.49 -3.28 -0.77
C GLU A 162 -17.51 -4.39 -0.53
N THR A 163 -17.77 -5.23 -1.54
CA THR A 163 -18.69 -6.37 -1.48
C THR A 163 -17.99 -7.71 -1.29
N CYS A 164 -16.69 -7.70 -1.01
CA CYS A 164 -15.90 -8.91 -0.83
C CYS A 164 -16.48 -9.78 0.30
N TRP A 165 -16.81 -11.04 -0.04
CA TRP A 165 -17.42 -12.00 0.87
C TRP A 165 -16.41 -12.88 1.61
N MET A 166 -15.12 -12.77 1.30
CA MET A 166 -14.06 -13.60 1.86
C MET A 166 -13.79 -13.25 3.33
N ARG A 167 -13.34 -14.24 4.08
CA ARG A 167 -12.91 -14.11 5.48
C ARG A 167 -11.58 -14.79 5.68
N GLY A 168 -10.83 -14.29 6.65
CA GLY A 168 -9.53 -14.83 7.01
C GLY A 168 -8.40 -14.41 6.08
N ARG A 169 -7.21 -14.65 6.53
CA ARG A 169 -5.96 -14.21 5.88
C ARG A 169 -5.70 -14.89 4.54
N GLU A 170 -5.83 -16.21 4.47
CA GLU A 170 -5.42 -16.96 3.28
C GLU A 170 -6.32 -16.64 2.07
N PRO A 171 -7.67 -16.63 2.17
CA PRO A 171 -8.51 -16.19 1.06
C PRO A 171 -8.17 -14.78 0.58
N HIS A 172 -7.92 -13.84 1.48
CA HIS A 172 -7.52 -12.49 1.09
C HIS A 172 -6.14 -12.43 0.43
N ARG A 173 -5.18 -13.24 0.88
CA ARG A 173 -3.87 -13.36 0.20
C ARG A 173 -4.01 -13.84 -1.23
N TRP A 174 -4.82 -14.88 -1.45
CA TRP A 174 -5.11 -15.40 -2.79
C TRP A 174 -5.83 -14.37 -3.66
N LEU A 175 -6.85 -13.71 -3.12
CA LEU A 175 -7.57 -12.65 -3.84
C LEU A 175 -6.61 -11.55 -4.31
N PHE A 176 -5.81 -10.99 -3.42
CA PHE A 176 -4.88 -9.91 -3.79
C PHE A 176 -3.77 -10.39 -4.73
N ALA A 177 -3.31 -11.62 -4.59
CA ALA A 177 -2.37 -12.19 -5.54
C ALA A 177 -2.98 -12.31 -6.94
N ALA A 178 -4.19 -12.84 -7.05
CA ALA A 178 -4.92 -12.97 -8.32
C ALA A 178 -5.17 -11.59 -8.97
N MET A 179 -5.62 -10.61 -8.19
CA MET A 179 -5.80 -9.24 -8.68
C MET A 179 -4.48 -8.65 -9.21
N GLY A 180 -3.39 -8.84 -8.47
CA GLY A 180 -2.06 -8.40 -8.91
C GLY A 180 -1.64 -9.03 -10.24
N VAL A 181 -1.87 -10.34 -10.41
CA VAL A 181 -1.57 -11.07 -11.64
C VAL A 181 -2.42 -10.53 -12.81
N VAL A 182 -3.73 -10.39 -12.63
CA VAL A 182 -4.63 -9.85 -13.69
C VAL A 182 -4.16 -8.47 -14.14
N MET A 183 -3.82 -7.59 -13.19
CA MET A 183 -3.33 -6.26 -13.51
C MET A 183 -1.99 -6.30 -14.25
N GLN A 184 -1.05 -7.13 -13.81
CA GLN A 184 0.26 -7.26 -14.46
C GLN A 184 0.14 -7.88 -15.87
N MET A 185 -0.72 -8.86 -16.07
CA MET A 185 -0.98 -9.43 -17.40
C MET A 185 -1.51 -8.38 -18.37
N HIS A 186 -2.49 -7.56 -17.94
CA HIS A 186 -2.96 -6.45 -18.75
C HIS A 186 -1.83 -5.46 -19.06
N GLN A 187 -1.05 -5.06 -18.07
CA GLN A 187 0.05 -4.12 -18.23
C GLN A 187 1.15 -4.67 -19.15
N TYR A 188 1.47 -5.94 -19.02
CA TYR A 188 2.43 -6.62 -19.88
C TYR A 188 1.98 -6.63 -21.35
N ARG A 189 0.69 -6.81 -21.60
CA ARG A 189 0.11 -6.73 -22.95
C ARG A 189 0.05 -5.31 -23.49
N ALA A 190 -0.40 -4.36 -22.67
CA ALA A 190 -0.60 -2.97 -23.08
C ALA A 190 0.72 -2.22 -23.35
N TRP A 191 1.76 -2.51 -22.58
CA TRP A 191 3.03 -1.78 -22.65
C TRP A 191 3.74 -1.86 -24.01
N PRO A 192 3.96 -3.04 -24.62
CA PRO A 192 4.60 -3.14 -25.95
C PRO A 192 3.76 -2.51 -27.06
N GLU A 193 2.44 -2.51 -26.90
CA GLU A 193 1.49 -1.94 -27.88
C GLU A 193 1.33 -0.40 -27.74
N GLY A 194 2.07 0.22 -26.81
CA GLY A 194 1.98 1.66 -26.53
C GLY A 194 0.62 2.10 -25.96
N ARG A 195 -0.21 1.15 -25.51
CA ARG A 195 -1.51 1.43 -24.88
C ARG A 195 -1.33 1.82 -23.40
N SER A 196 -2.34 2.47 -22.86
CA SER A 196 -2.33 2.82 -21.44
C SER A 196 -2.32 1.56 -20.56
N THR A 197 -1.32 1.43 -19.72
CA THR A 197 -1.23 0.36 -18.71
C THR A 197 -2.32 0.44 -17.63
N TRP A 198 -3.18 1.45 -17.69
CA TRP A 198 -4.30 1.70 -16.77
C TRP A 198 -5.67 1.58 -17.44
N ALA A 199 -5.72 1.16 -18.71
CA ALA A 199 -6.97 1.02 -19.46
C ALA A 199 -7.74 -0.26 -19.14
N LEU A 200 -7.33 -1.06 -18.13
CA LEU A 200 -7.98 -2.32 -17.74
C LEU A 200 -9.49 -2.16 -17.50
N LYS A 201 -9.93 -1.04 -16.94
CA LYS A 201 -11.36 -0.78 -16.72
C LYS A 201 -12.12 -0.71 -18.04
N GLN A 202 -11.56 -0.04 -19.03
CA GLN A 202 -12.15 0.05 -20.37
C GLN A 202 -12.19 -1.31 -21.09
N GLU A 203 -11.12 -2.11 -20.93
CA GLU A 203 -11.04 -3.43 -21.58
C GLU A 203 -11.93 -4.47 -20.90
N VAL A 204 -12.01 -4.47 -19.56
CA VAL A 204 -12.79 -5.47 -18.80
C VAL A 204 -14.26 -5.10 -18.71
N LEU A 205 -14.60 -3.83 -18.53
CA LEU A 205 -15.97 -3.37 -18.31
C LEU A 205 -16.61 -2.75 -19.55
N GLY A 206 -15.87 -2.55 -20.63
CA GLY A 206 -16.36 -1.92 -21.85
C GLY A 206 -16.80 -0.47 -21.68
N ARG A 207 -16.24 0.25 -20.68
CA ARG A 207 -16.65 1.60 -20.29
C ARG A 207 -15.47 2.55 -20.24
#